data_a4066d551402e8f5e676c479fcd9dbfd
#
_entry.id   a4066d551402e8f5e676c479fcd9dbfd
#
_cell.length_a   1.000
_cell.length_b   1.000
_cell.length_c   1.000
_cell.angle_alpha   90.00
_cell.angle_beta   90.00
_cell.angle_gamma   90.00
#
_symmetry.space_group_name_H-M   'P 1'
#
loop_
_entity.id
_entity.type
_entity.pdbx_description
1 polymer ?
#
loop_
_entity_poly.entity_id
_entity_poly.type
_entity_poly.pdbx_seq_one_letter_code
_entity_poly.pdbx_strand_id
1 'polypeptide(L)'
;MKGKWLAVMLSAALLARPALGQTCTAGGEMDAATRASLGQVAQQFFAMAARGDVFGMRQQSISLVSSNFGAIEATVIQQKPLYAGAQAQVRATYLLEADGTQPIPSARFYCGVYGSSSFASFVIPSLPPGKYAVVILDIETTAGPYELTTILQQDGGAWKLAGYYSRPTTWDGHDGNWYLQQARQYAAQGQAHSAYLYYLAALELLPPVKFMSWPDLDKIYDEARKAAPSDFPVNGPVTMELSGKSYTISQIFPLEEATGLVLVIRYQSGDISDTAAALNDNLNVIKGMVARYPELRQSFAGVVARATEPSGRDYGTLLAMKDVN
;
A
#
# COMPACT_ATOMS: atom_id res chain seq x y z
N MET A 1 -59.52 -36.08 -44.58
CA MET A 1 -59.35 -34.70 -44.00
C MET A 1 -57.99 -34.64 -43.43
N LYS A 2 -57.07 -33.87 -44.10
CA LYS A 2 -55.65 -33.80 -43.75
C LYS A 2 -55.42 -32.50 -42.92
N GLY A 3 -55.18 -32.63 -41.63
CA GLY A 3 -54.80 -31.48 -40.75
C GLY A 3 -53.35 -31.11 -40.93
N LYS A 4 -53.11 -29.88 -41.38
CA LYS A 4 -51.74 -29.27 -41.43
C LYS A 4 -51.42 -28.64 -40.09
N TRP A 5 -50.38 -29.14 -39.39
CA TRP A 5 -49.79 -28.50 -38.22
C TRP A 5 -48.78 -27.46 -38.68
N LEU A 6 -49.02 -26.17 -38.38
CA LEU A 6 -48.06 -25.11 -38.55
C LEU A 6 -47.17 -25.08 -37.29
N ALA A 7 -45.92 -25.42 -37.45
CA ALA A 7 -44.91 -25.20 -36.43
C ALA A 7 -44.43 -23.73 -36.47
N VAL A 8 -44.77 -22.93 -35.48
CA VAL A 8 -44.26 -21.58 -35.26
C VAL A 8 -42.91 -21.71 -34.58
N MET A 9 -41.83 -21.48 -35.34
CA MET A 9 -40.50 -21.34 -34.76
C MET A 9 -40.37 -19.95 -34.10
N LEU A 10 -40.37 -19.92 -32.78
CA LEU A 10 -40.04 -18.73 -31.98
C LEU A 10 -38.52 -18.56 -31.96
N SER A 11 -38.01 -17.69 -32.83
CA SER A 11 -36.58 -17.29 -32.81
C SER A 11 -36.33 -16.40 -31.59
N ALA A 12 -35.80 -16.96 -30.51
CA ALA A 12 -35.28 -16.20 -29.36
C ALA A 12 -34.00 -15.50 -29.82
N ALA A 13 -34.11 -14.22 -30.19
CA ALA A 13 -32.96 -13.36 -30.34
C ALA A 13 -32.29 -13.18 -28.96
N LEU A 14 -31.22 -13.91 -28.70
CA LEU A 14 -30.30 -13.65 -27.61
C LEU A 14 -29.70 -12.26 -27.82
N LEU A 15 -30.28 -11.26 -27.17
CA LEU A 15 -29.64 -9.95 -27.01
C LEU A 15 -28.37 -10.20 -26.20
N ALA A 16 -27.22 -10.37 -26.86
CA ALA A 16 -25.92 -10.30 -26.25
C ALA A 16 -25.81 -8.91 -25.62
N ARG A 17 -26.00 -8.83 -24.29
CA ARG A 17 -25.66 -7.62 -23.54
C ARG A 17 -24.16 -7.42 -23.77
N PRO A 18 -23.71 -6.23 -24.21
CA PRO A 18 -22.29 -5.94 -24.26
C PRO A 18 -21.77 -6.21 -22.83
N ALA A 19 -20.79 -7.09 -22.72
CA ALA A 19 -20.06 -7.25 -21.47
C ALA A 19 -19.46 -5.88 -21.16
N LEU A 20 -19.95 -5.22 -20.11
CA LEU A 20 -19.38 -3.97 -19.62
C LEU A 20 -17.93 -4.28 -19.25
N GLY A 21 -16.99 -3.83 -20.08
CA GLY A 21 -15.60 -4.22 -20.03
C GLY A 21 -14.83 -3.30 -19.10
N GLN A 22 -13.99 -3.92 -18.27
CA GLN A 22 -12.89 -3.23 -17.62
C GLN A 22 -11.67 -3.53 -18.46
N THR A 23 -11.10 -2.50 -19.10
CA THR A 23 -9.92 -2.66 -19.95
C THR A 23 -8.74 -1.93 -19.37
N CYS A 24 -7.54 -2.45 -19.65
CA CYS A 24 -6.29 -1.81 -19.27
C CYS A 24 -5.31 -1.88 -20.43
N THR A 25 -4.65 -0.74 -20.69
CA THR A 25 -3.55 -0.63 -21.64
C THR A 25 -2.28 -0.27 -20.89
N ALA A 26 -1.27 -1.13 -20.93
CA ALA A 26 0.05 -0.84 -20.36
C ALA A 26 0.81 0.16 -21.25
N GLY A 27 1.76 0.89 -20.66
CA GLY A 27 2.48 1.96 -21.35
C GLY A 27 3.19 1.52 -22.64
N GLY A 28 3.64 0.25 -22.73
CA GLY A 28 4.26 -0.31 -23.93
C GLY A 28 3.27 -0.53 -25.10
N GLU A 29 1.98 -0.68 -24.79
CA GLU A 29 0.89 -0.91 -25.74
C GLU A 29 0.15 0.40 -26.10
N MET A 30 0.42 1.47 -25.35
CA MET A 30 -0.19 2.78 -25.49
C MET A 30 0.50 3.59 -26.60
N ASP A 31 -0.24 4.36 -27.36
CA ASP A 31 0.37 5.29 -28.31
C ASP A 31 1.29 6.31 -27.58
N ALA A 32 2.35 6.72 -28.26
CA ALA A 32 3.40 7.55 -27.66
C ALA A 32 2.89 8.93 -27.20
N ALA A 33 1.91 9.52 -27.87
CA ALA A 33 1.37 10.84 -27.54
C ALA A 33 0.53 10.77 -26.26
N THR A 34 -0.35 9.78 -26.15
CA THR A 34 -1.15 9.55 -24.91
C THR A 34 -0.22 9.26 -23.74
N ARG A 35 0.75 8.37 -23.88
CA ARG A 35 1.72 8.05 -22.82
C ARG A 35 2.51 9.29 -22.38
N ALA A 36 3.00 10.09 -23.32
CA ALA A 36 3.75 11.31 -23.01
C ALA A 36 2.86 12.35 -22.28
N SER A 37 1.61 12.53 -22.74
CA SER A 37 0.65 13.44 -22.09
C SER A 37 0.36 13.06 -20.66
N LEU A 38 0.10 11.78 -20.36
CA LEU A 38 -0.13 11.29 -19.01
C LEU A 38 1.10 11.48 -18.11
N GLY A 39 2.29 11.17 -18.64
CA GLY A 39 3.54 11.41 -17.94
C GLY A 39 3.76 12.88 -17.60
N GLN A 40 3.48 13.80 -18.53
CA GLN A 40 3.58 15.25 -18.29
C GLN A 40 2.62 15.72 -17.20
N VAL A 41 1.37 15.25 -17.18
CA VAL A 41 0.42 15.59 -16.12
C VAL A 41 0.91 15.12 -14.75
N ALA A 42 1.43 13.89 -14.65
CA ALA A 42 1.99 13.39 -13.41
C ALA A 42 3.21 14.20 -12.93
N GLN A 43 4.12 14.56 -13.87
CA GLN A 43 5.25 15.43 -13.57
C GLN A 43 4.85 16.85 -13.17
N GLN A 44 3.72 17.37 -13.67
CA GLN A 44 3.17 18.66 -13.21
C GLN A 44 2.71 18.56 -11.75
N PHE A 45 2.02 17.49 -11.34
CA PHE A 45 1.64 17.28 -9.93
C PHE A 45 2.87 17.11 -9.03
N PHE A 46 3.90 16.39 -9.48
CA PHE A 46 5.17 16.35 -8.76
C PHE A 46 5.78 17.74 -8.60
N ALA A 47 5.84 18.54 -9.67
CA ALA A 47 6.39 19.90 -9.62
C ALA A 47 5.58 20.83 -8.70
N MET A 48 4.24 20.67 -8.63
CA MET A 48 3.41 21.39 -7.65
C MET A 48 3.76 20.96 -6.22
N ALA A 49 3.87 19.65 -5.97
CA ALA A 49 4.25 19.13 -4.66
C ALA A 49 5.63 19.61 -4.21
N ALA A 50 6.63 19.62 -5.09
CA ALA A 50 7.97 20.12 -4.83
C ALA A 50 8.01 21.60 -4.43
N ARG A 51 7.07 22.41 -4.97
CA ARG A 51 6.90 23.81 -4.59
C ARG A 51 5.97 24.02 -3.37
N GLY A 52 5.23 22.98 -2.97
CA GLY A 52 4.18 23.08 -1.94
C GLY A 52 2.94 23.80 -2.43
N ASP A 53 2.63 23.73 -3.73
CA ASP A 53 1.45 24.36 -4.34
C ASP A 53 0.20 23.48 -4.12
N VAL A 54 -0.20 23.37 -2.85
CA VAL A 54 -1.40 22.66 -2.39
C VAL A 54 -2.66 23.18 -3.06
N PHE A 55 -2.76 24.51 -3.21
CA PHE A 55 -3.93 25.15 -3.80
C PHE A 55 -4.11 24.77 -5.28
N GLY A 56 -3.04 24.85 -6.07
CA GLY A 56 -3.05 24.46 -7.48
C GLY A 56 -3.38 22.97 -7.67
N MET A 57 -2.81 22.10 -6.83
CA MET A 57 -3.14 20.67 -6.85
C MET A 57 -4.62 20.42 -6.54
N ARG A 58 -5.18 21.09 -5.51
CA ARG A 58 -6.58 20.96 -5.13
C ARG A 58 -7.53 21.40 -6.25
N GLN A 59 -7.21 22.50 -6.95
CA GLN A 59 -8.01 22.99 -8.08
C GLN A 59 -8.00 22.03 -9.29
N GLN A 60 -6.91 21.32 -9.49
CA GLN A 60 -6.75 20.34 -10.57
C GLN A 60 -7.11 18.90 -10.14
N SER A 61 -7.77 18.74 -8.99
CA SER A 61 -8.30 17.46 -8.52
C SER A 61 -9.78 17.29 -8.92
N ILE A 62 -10.22 16.02 -8.98
CA ILE A 62 -11.65 15.72 -9.10
C ILE A 62 -12.41 16.18 -7.85
N SER A 63 -13.73 16.44 -7.98
CA SER A 63 -14.55 16.98 -6.89
C SER A 63 -14.46 16.19 -5.59
N LEU A 64 -14.45 14.84 -5.68
CA LEU A 64 -14.36 13.98 -4.51
C LEU A 64 -13.03 14.19 -3.75
N VAL A 65 -11.93 14.30 -4.47
CA VAL A 65 -10.59 14.54 -3.88
C VAL A 65 -10.48 15.96 -3.37
N SER A 66 -10.90 16.95 -4.13
CA SER A 66 -10.83 18.36 -3.71
C SER A 66 -11.64 18.67 -2.46
N SER A 67 -12.75 17.95 -2.24
CA SER A 67 -13.57 18.06 -1.02
C SER A 67 -12.94 17.40 0.21
N ASN A 68 -12.01 16.45 0.03
CA ASN A 68 -11.35 15.69 1.09
C ASN A 68 -9.82 15.78 0.98
N PHE A 69 -9.29 16.95 0.66
CA PHE A 69 -7.89 17.12 0.27
C PHE A 69 -6.88 17.08 1.42
N GLY A 70 -7.32 17.09 2.69
CA GLY A 70 -6.46 17.26 3.87
C GLY A 70 -5.32 16.25 3.99
N ALA A 71 -5.55 14.98 3.64
CA ALA A 71 -4.50 13.96 3.67
C ALA A 71 -3.43 14.21 2.59
N ILE A 72 -3.82 14.60 1.38
CA ILE A 72 -2.88 14.96 0.30
C ILE A 72 -2.11 16.23 0.69
N GLU A 73 -2.79 17.22 1.22
CA GLU A 73 -2.17 18.47 1.72
C GLU A 73 -1.08 18.17 2.76
N ALA A 74 -1.39 17.37 3.79
CA ALA A 74 -0.43 16.98 4.81
C ALA A 74 0.80 16.27 4.20
N THR A 75 0.57 15.34 3.27
CA THR A 75 1.61 14.63 2.55
C THR A 75 2.50 15.59 1.75
N VAL A 76 1.92 16.51 0.99
CA VAL A 76 2.64 17.50 0.18
C VAL A 76 3.47 18.43 1.06
N ILE A 77 2.93 18.91 2.18
CA ILE A 77 3.67 19.75 3.13
C ILE A 77 4.87 19.01 3.71
N GLN A 78 4.68 17.76 4.11
CA GLN A 78 5.77 16.93 4.66
C GLN A 78 6.85 16.64 3.62
N GLN A 79 6.47 16.42 2.35
CA GLN A 79 7.40 16.03 1.29
C GLN A 79 8.07 17.21 0.58
N LYS A 80 7.54 18.41 0.70
CA LYS A 80 8.12 19.61 0.08
C LYS A 80 9.63 19.73 0.28
N PRO A 81 10.20 19.63 1.50
CA PRO A 81 11.66 19.72 1.68
C PRO A 81 12.42 18.57 1.01
N LEU A 82 11.84 17.38 0.90
CA LEU A 82 12.46 16.21 0.27
C LEU A 82 12.49 16.36 -1.26
N TYR A 83 11.44 16.96 -1.84
CA TYR A 83 11.30 17.12 -3.29
C TYR A 83 11.98 18.40 -3.83
N ALA A 84 12.46 19.28 -2.96
CA ALA A 84 13.15 20.49 -3.37
C ALA A 84 14.42 20.16 -4.17
N GLY A 85 14.43 20.50 -5.47
CA GLY A 85 15.54 20.20 -6.39
C GLY A 85 15.60 18.77 -6.91
N ALA A 86 14.73 17.88 -6.47
CA ALA A 86 14.63 16.51 -6.99
C ALA A 86 14.05 16.48 -8.41
N GLN A 87 14.37 15.42 -9.14
CA GLN A 87 13.83 15.15 -10.47
C GLN A 87 12.97 13.88 -10.44
N ALA A 88 11.85 13.92 -11.16
CA ALA A 88 10.96 12.78 -11.28
C ALA A 88 11.00 12.22 -12.70
N GLN A 89 11.16 10.90 -12.81
CA GLN A 89 11.16 10.15 -14.06
C GLN A 89 9.96 9.22 -14.15
N VAL A 90 9.28 9.17 -15.28
CA VAL A 90 8.16 8.25 -15.49
C VAL A 90 8.70 6.82 -15.62
N ARG A 91 8.39 5.96 -14.64
CA ARG A 91 8.71 4.54 -14.69
C ARG A 91 7.65 3.72 -15.40
N ALA A 92 6.38 3.95 -15.10
CA ALA A 92 5.28 3.18 -15.69
C ALA A 92 4.01 4.04 -15.84
N THR A 93 3.22 3.69 -16.84
CA THR A 93 1.92 4.32 -17.13
C THR A 93 0.92 3.23 -17.49
N TYR A 94 -0.28 3.30 -16.92
CA TYR A 94 -1.39 2.40 -17.20
C TYR A 94 -2.63 3.23 -17.47
N LEU A 95 -3.37 2.91 -18.53
CA LEU A 95 -4.67 3.52 -18.85
C LEU A 95 -5.77 2.49 -18.54
N LEU A 96 -6.68 2.86 -17.64
CA LEU A 96 -7.78 2.01 -17.18
C LEU A 96 -9.09 2.61 -17.69
N GLU A 97 -9.93 1.78 -18.31
CA GLU A 97 -11.27 2.19 -18.72
C GLU A 97 -12.31 1.32 -18.01
N ALA A 98 -13.18 1.96 -17.26
CA ALA A 98 -14.27 1.34 -16.51
C ALA A 98 -15.60 1.73 -17.17
N ASP A 99 -16.20 0.81 -17.90
CA ASP A 99 -17.48 1.01 -18.56
C ASP A 99 -18.65 0.86 -17.58
N GLY A 100 -19.77 1.55 -17.87
CA GLY A 100 -20.98 1.42 -17.09
C GLY A 100 -21.62 2.74 -16.71
N THR A 101 -22.66 2.68 -15.88
CA THR A 101 -23.39 3.85 -15.37
C THR A 101 -23.45 3.91 -13.86
N GLN A 102 -22.96 2.86 -13.18
CA GLN A 102 -22.91 2.76 -11.72
C GLN A 102 -21.50 2.40 -11.25
N PRO A 103 -21.10 2.81 -10.05
CA PRO A 103 -19.82 2.41 -9.47
C PRO A 103 -19.65 0.90 -9.42
N ILE A 104 -18.49 0.42 -9.78
CA ILE A 104 -18.13 -1.00 -9.79
C ILE A 104 -17.62 -1.35 -8.39
N PRO A 105 -18.28 -2.25 -7.63
CA PRO A 105 -17.91 -2.54 -6.24
C PRO A 105 -16.46 -2.99 -6.05
N SER A 106 -15.92 -3.74 -7.01
CA SER A 106 -14.52 -4.19 -7.06
C SER A 106 -14.09 -4.25 -8.51
N ALA A 107 -13.58 -3.13 -9.03
CA ALA A 107 -13.07 -3.03 -10.39
C ALA A 107 -11.72 -3.76 -10.51
N ARG A 108 -11.60 -4.66 -11.50
CA ARG A 108 -10.40 -5.46 -11.72
C ARG A 108 -9.86 -5.21 -13.12
N PHE A 109 -8.61 -4.78 -13.19
CA PHE A 109 -7.92 -4.50 -14.44
C PHE A 109 -6.70 -5.41 -14.57
N TYR A 110 -6.47 -5.91 -15.77
CA TYR A 110 -5.30 -6.71 -16.10
C TYR A 110 -4.59 -6.05 -17.27
N CYS A 111 -3.38 -5.59 -17.06
CA CYS A 111 -2.57 -4.79 -17.99
C CYS A 111 -1.40 -5.60 -18.51
N GLY A 112 -1.17 -5.56 -19.80
CA GLY A 112 -0.06 -6.29 -20.44
C GLY A 112 -0.31 -7.81 -20.54
N VAL A 113 0.71 -8.53 -20.96
CA VAL A 113 0.66 -9.99 -21.16
C VAL A 113 0.99 -10.69 -19.85
N TYR A 114 0.12 -11.59 -19.39
CA TYR A 114 0.34 -12.37 -18.17
C TYR A 114 1.70 -13.09 -18.18
N GLY A 115 2.44 -12.94 -17.10
CA GLY A 115 3.78 -13.54 -16.95
C GLY A 115 4.91 -12.72 -17.57
N SER A 116 4.63 -11.61 -18.26
CA SER A 116 5.66 -10.66 -18.70
C SER A 116 6.05 -9.72 -17.55
N SER A 117 7.23 -9.10 -17.66
CA SER A 117 7.70 -8.09 -16.69
C SER A 117 6.87 -6.79 -16.68
N SER A 118 6.05 -6.57 -17.72
CA SER A 118 5.13 -5.42 -17.83
C SER A 118 3.72 -5.73 -17.33
N PHE A 119 3.43 -6.97 -16.93
CA PHE A 119 2.10 -7.32 -16.43
C PHE A 119 1.84 -6.68 -15.07
N ALA A 120 0.68 -6.06 -14.95
CA ALA A 120 0.16 -5.56 -13.68
C ALA A 120 -1.35 -5.81 -13.58
N SER A 121 -1.83 -6.05 -12.38
CA SER A 121 -3.25 -6.10 -12.06
C SER A 121 -3.60 -5.02 -11.04
N PHE A 122 -4.80 -4.45 -11.17
CA PHE A 122 -5.32 -3.47 -10.23
C PHE A 122 -6.68 -3.94 -9.71
N VAL A 123 -6.89 -3.83 -8.40
CA VAL A 123 -8.17 -4.10 -7.75
C VAL A 123 -8.60 -2.86 -7.00
N ILE A 124 -9.54 -2.09 -7.57
CA ILE A 124 -9.96 -0.78 -7.04
C ILE A 124 -11.39 -0.89 -6.54
N PRO A 125 -11.64 -0.69 -5.24
CA PRO A 125 -12.99 -0.76 -4.69
C PRO A 125 -13.82 0.47 -5.08
N SER A 126 -15.12 0.26 -5.30
CA SER A 126 -16.13 1.32 -5.51
C SER A 126 -15.74 2.33 -6.60
N LEU A 127 -15.16 1.84 -7.73
CA LEU A 127 -14.66 2.69 -8.80
C LEU A 127 -15.84 3.21 -9.65
N PRO A 128 -16.05 4.53 -9.79
CA PRO A 128 -17.01 5.09 -10.73
C PRO A 128 -16.63 4.74 -12.18
N PRO A 129 -17.60 4.65 -13.10
CA PRO A 129 -17.30 4.54 -14.53
C PRO A 129 -16.49 5.72 -15.03
N GLY A 130 -15.56 5.47 -15.96
CA GLY A 130 -14.72 6.53 -16.54
C GLY A 130 -13.37 6.03 -17.01
N LYS A 131 -12.56 6.99 -17.46
CA LYS A 131 -11.16 6.74 -17.86
C LYS A 131 -10.23 7.21 -16.75
N TYR A 132 -9.29 6.35 -16.39
CA TYR A 132 -8.31 6.59 -15.35
C TYR A 132 -6.91 6.31 -15.88
N ALA A 133 -5.91 6.95 -15.31
CA ALA A 133 -4.53 6.58 -15.53
C ALA A 133 -3.81 6.41 -14.20
N VAL A 134 -2.96 5.40 -14.11
CA VAL A 134 -2.01 5.21 -13.02
C VAL A 134 -0.64 5.53 -13.59
N VAL A 135 0.01 6.57 -13.07
CA VAL A 135 1.36 6.97 -13.49
C VAL A 135 2.29 6.90 -12.30
N ILE A 136 3.36 6.16 -12.44
CA ILE A 136 4.37 5.91 -11.42
C ILE A 136 5.63 6.66 -11.79
N LEU A 137 6.10 7.51 -10.88
CA LEU A 137 7.33 8.29 -11.01
C LEU A 137 8.35 7.80 -10.01
N ASP A 138 9.59 7.60 -10.48
CA ASP A 138 10.76 7.42 -9.62
C ASP A 138 11.38 8.80 -9.34
N ILE A 139 11.75 9.04 -8.09
CA ILE A 139 12.25 10.33 -7.61
C ILE A 139 13.52 10.09 -6.79
N GLU A 140 14.62 10.70 -7.23
CA GLU A 140 15.85 10.71 -6.45
C GLU A 140 15.89 11.95 -5.54
N THR A 141 15.89 11.73 -4.23
CA THR A 141 15.95 12.79 -3.22
C THR A 141 17.24 12.73 -2.41
N THR A 142 17.52 13.78 -1.66
CA THR A 142 18.67 13.79 -0.73
C THR A 142 18.53 12.83 0.45
N ALA A 143 17.30 12.38 0.74
CA ALA A 143 17.00 11.40 1.78
C ALA A 143 16.92 9.95 1.25
N GLY A 144 17.23 9.75 -0.03
CA GLY A 144 17.13 8.46 -0.71
C GLY A 144 16.07 8.42 -1.81
N PRO A 145 15.85 7.26 -2.44
CA PRO A 145 14.90 7.10 -3.52
C PRO A 145 13.46 7.09 -2.99
N TYR A 146 12.60 7.81 -3.71
CA TYR A 146 11.17 7.88 -3.48
C TYR A 146 10.39 7.47 -4.72
N GLU A 147 9.14 7.14 -4.51
CA GLU A 147 8.20 6.85 -5.57
C GLU A 147 6.93 7.67 -5.36
N LEU A 148 6.43 8.25 -6.45
CA LEU A 148 5.14 8.91 -6.49
C LEU A 148 4.22 8.21 -7.49
N THR A 149 3.11 7.67 -7.01
CA THR A 149 2.03 7.19 -7.86
C THR A 149 0.89 8.20 -7.88
N THR A 150 0.56 8.70 -9.06
CA THR A 150 -0.62 9.53 -9.29
C THR A 150 -1.72 8.71 -9.95
N ILE A 151 -2.93 8.82 -9.42
CA ILE A 151 -4.13 8.37 -10.09
C ILE A 151 -4.76 9.59 -10.74
N LEU A 152 -4.95 9.53 -12.03
CA LEU A 152 -5.59 10.57 -12.83
C LEU A 152 -6.96 10.07 -13.27
N GLN A 153 -7.95 10.94 -13.31
CA GLN A 153 -9.27 10.67 -13.92
C GLN A 153 -9.54 11.70 -15.00
N GLN A 154 -10.02 11.25 -16.15
CA GLN A 154 -10.45 12.15 -17.22
C GLN A 154 -11.81 12.76 -16.86
N ASP A 155 -11.86 14.08 -16.73
CA ASP A 155 -13.05 14.86 -16.41
C ASP A 155 -13.15 16.07 -17.33
N GLY A 156 -14.22 16.16 -18.12
CA GLY A 156 -14.40 17.23 -19.09
C GLY A 156 -13.30 17.32 -20.16
N GLY A 157 -12.65 16.20 -20.51
CA GLY A 157 -11.55 16.14 -21.47
C GLY A 157 -10.17 16.43 -20.87
N ALA A 158 -10.07 16.89 -19.62
CA ALA A 158 -8.83 17.13 -18.90
C ALA A 158 -8.52 15.97 -17.94
N TRP A 159 -7.23 15.68 -17.72
CA TRP A 159 -6.79 14.78 -16.68
C TRP A 159 -6.67 15.50 -15.34
N LYS A 160 -7.42 15.05 -14.33
CA LYS A 160 -7.45 15.62 -12.98
C LYS A 160 -6.92 14.61 -11.97
N LEU A 161 -6.38 15.08 -10.85
CA LEU A 161 -5.89 14.24 -9.77
C LEU A 161 -7.05 13.53 -9.07
N ALA A 162 -7.00 12.20 -9.04
CA ALA A 162 -7.93 11.32 -8.35
C ALA A 162 -7.27 10.56 -7.18
N GLY A 163 -5.93 10.55 -7.10
CA GLY A 163 -5.17 9.96 -6.01
C GLY A 163 -3.70 10.36 -6.06
N TYR A 164 -3.07 10.46 -4.89
CA TYR A 164 -1.68 10.86 -4.73
C TYR A 164 -1.03 10.00 -3.64
N TYR A 165 -0.06 9.16 -4.03
CA TYR A 165 0.60 8.22 -3.15
C TYR A 165 2.10 8.40 -3.29
N SER A 166 2.74 8.88 -2.25
CA SER A 166 4.19 9.06 -2.23
C SER A 166 4.79 8.34 -1.04
N ARG A 167 5.91 7.66 -1.26
CA ARG A 167 6.57 6.85 -0.26
C ARG A 167 8.06 6.69 -0.55
N PRO A 168 8.92 6.42 0.45
CA PRO A 168 10.26 5.92 0.22
C PRO A 168 10.19 4.53 -0.43
N THR A 169 11.19 4.17 -1.23
CA THR A 169 11.34 2.83 -1.82
C THR A 169 12.39 1.98 -1.10
N THR A 170 13.05 2.56 -0.10
CA THR A 170 14.01 1.88 0.77
C THR A 170 13.71 2.17 2.23
N TRP A 171 14.00 1.21 3.10
CA TRP A 171 14.07 1.37 4.54
C TRP A 171 15.48 1.02 5.02
N ASP A 172 16.06 1.82 5.88
CA ASP A 172 17.45 1.63 6.38
C ASP A 172 18.46 1.38 5.25
N GLY A 173 18.30 2.09 4.12
CA GLY A 173 19.12 1.96 2.93
C GLY A 173 18.90 0.70 2.08
N HIS A 174 17.92 -0.14 2.40
CA HIS A 174 17.62 -1.39 1.71
C HIS A 174 16.25 -1.37 1.01
N ASP A 175 16.19 -1.91 -0.20
CA ASP A 175 14.96 -2.03 -0.98
C ASP A 175 14.11 -3.26 -0.61
N GLY A 176 12.91 -3.36 -1.18
CA GLY A 176 12.01 -4.48 -0.93
C GLY A 176 12.57 -5.84 -1.34
N ASN A 177 13.44 -5.91 -2.36
CA ASN A 177 14.06 -7.17 -2.77
C ASN A 177 15.11 -7.65 -1.76
N TRP A 178 15.86 -6.73 -1.17
CA TRP A 178 16.78 -7.07 -0.09
C TRP A 178 16.02 -7.63 1.11
N TYR A 179 14.92 -6.99 1.54
CA TYR A 179 14.07 -7.50 2.63
C TYR A 179 13.49 -8.88 2.32
N LEU A 180 13.07 -9.12 1.07
CA LEU A 180 12.60 -10.42 0.62
C LEU A 180 13.69 -11.50 0.74
N GLN A 181 14.92 -11.20 0.33
CA GLN A 181 16.04 -12.13 0.45
C GLN A 181 16.34 -12.44 1.92
N GLN A 182 16.36 -11.45 2.79
CA GLN A 182 16.55 -11.64 4.23
C GLN A 182 15.43 -12.47 4.85
N ALA A 183 14.16 -12.20 4.48
CA ALA A 183 13.01 -13.00 4.93
C ALA A 183 13.19 -14.48 4.63
N ARG A 184 13.61 -14.82 3.40
CA ARG A 184 13.87 -16.20 2.97
C ARG A 184 15.05 -16.83 3.73
N GLN A 185 16.09 -16.06 4.04
CA GLN A 185 17.22 -16.52 4.86
C GLN A 185 16.79 -16.84 6.30
N TYR A 186 16.01 -15.97 6.94
CA TYR A 186 15.45 -16.22 8.28
C TYR A 186 14.53 -17.43 8.28
N ALA A 187 13.69 -17.60 7.26
CA ALA A 187 12.84 -18.77 7.12
C ALA A 187 13.66 -20.08 7.01
N ALA A 188 14.75 -20.08 6.24
CA ALA A 188 15.65 -21.22 6.11
C ALA A 188 16.39 -21.55 7.41
N GLN A 189 16.58 -20.56 8.31
CA GLN A 189 17.19 -20.73 9.64
C GLN A 189 16.18 -21.12 10.73
N GLY A 190 14.89 -21.26 10.38
CA GLY A 190 13.82 -21.54 11.35
C GLY A 190 13.40 -20.36 12.23
N GLN A 191 13.83 -19.15 11.90
CA GLN A 191 13.48 -17.90 12.62
C GLN A 191 12.18 -17.34 12.07
N ALA A 192 11.06 -18.01 12.36
CA ALA A 192 9.76 -17.71 11.74
C ALA A 192 9.26 -16.27 12.00
N HIS A 193 9.48 -15.72 13.20
CA HIS A 193 9.04 -14.36 13.54
C HIS A 193 9.82 -13.30 12.75
N SER A 194 11.15 -13.39 12.70
CA SER A 194 11.98 -12.49 11.88
C SER A 194 11.64 -12.63 10.39
N ALA A 195 11.50 -13.86 9.89
CA ALA A 195 11.13 -14.13 8.50
C ALA A 195 9.80 -13.43 8.13
N TYR A 196 8.77 -13.65 8.91
CA TYR A 196 7.45 -13.05 8.66
C TYR A 196 7.50 -11.53 8.64
N LEU A 197 8.17 -10.91 9.61
CA LEU A 197 8.29 -9.46 9.70
C LEU A 197 9.09 -8.87 8.53
N TYR A 198 10.10 -9.56 8.05
CA TYR A 198 10.87 -9.14 6.88
C TYR A 198 10.08 -9.34 5.57
N TYR A 199 9.22 -10.36 5.46
CA TYR A 199 8.24 -10.44 4.38
C TYR A 199 7.27 -9.25 4.41
N LEU A 200 6.80 -8.83 5.58
CA LEU A 200 5.95 -7.63 5.69
C LEU A 200 6.68 -6.36 5.23
N ALA A 201 7.96 -6.20 5.60
CA ALA A 201 8.78 -5.08 5.11
C ALA A 201 8.93 -5.09 3.58
N ALA A 202 9.21 -6.27 3.00
CA ALA A 202 9.28 -6.44 1.54
C ALA A 202 7.95 -6.07 0.87
N LEU A 203 6.82 -6.56 1.39
CA LEU A 203 5.48 -6.29 0.88
C LEU A 203 5.02 -4.83 1.10
N GLU A 204 5.65 -4.11 2.01
CA GLU A 204 5.45 -2.66 2.14
C GLU A 204 6.21 -1.90 1.05
N LEU A 205 7.42 -2.32 0.70
CA LEU A 205 8.33 -1.61 -0.19
C LEU A 205 8.21 -2.00 -1.68
N LEU A 206 7.68 -3.19 -2.01
CA LEU A 206 7.64 -3.65 -3.41
C LEU A 206 6.53 -3.01 -4.24
N PRO A 207 5.23 -3.03 -3.82
CA PRO A 207 4.16 -2.50 -4.66
C PRO A 207 4.07 -0.98 -4.57
N PRO A 208 3.95 -0.27 -5.70
CA PRO A 208 3.77 1.18 -5.73
C PRO A 208 2.54 1.66 -4.96
N VAL A 209 1.48 0.87 -5.05
CA VAL A 209 0.22 1.09 -4.32
C VAL A 209 -0.37 -0.25 -3.90
N LYS A 210 -1.10 -0.27 -2.79
CA LYS A 210 -1.65 -1.51 -2.21
C LYS A 210 -2.69 -2.22 -3.07
N PHE A 211 -3.27 -1.53 -4.04
CA PHE A 211 -4.27 -2.09 -4.97
C PHE A 211 -3.66 -2.53 -6.31
N MET A 212 -2.33 -2.57 -6.43
CA MET A 212 -1.59 -3.10 -7.57
C MET A 212 -0.89 -4.40 -7.20
N SER A 213 -0.94 -5.39 -8.10
CA SER A 213 -0.22 -6.65 -7.94
C SER A 213 0.31 -7.19 -9.28
N TRP A 214 1.18 -8.20 -9.20
CA TRP A 214 1.68 -8.99 -10.31
C TRP A 214 2.04 -10.39 -9.82
N PRO A 215 2.21 -11.41 -10.71
CA PRO A 215 2.35 -12.81 -10.29
C PRO A 215 3.46 -13.09 -9.29
N ASP A 216 4.60 -12.39 -9.37
CA ASP A 216 5.69 -12.62 -8.42
C ASP A 216 5.40 -11.96 -7.06
N LEU A 217 4.71 -10.83 -7.02
CA LEU A 217 4.24 -10.25 -5.76
C LEU A 217 3.21 -11.16 -5.08
N ASP A 218 2.30 -11.77 -5.85
CA ASP A 218 1.32 -12.73 -5.31
C ASP A 218 2.01 -13.94 -4.66
N LYS A 219 3.11 -14.44 -5.27
CA LYS A 219 3.94 -15.50 -4.66
C LYS A 219 4.57 -15.07 -3.34
N ILE A 220 5.03 -13.80 -3.25
CA ILE A 220 5.60 -13.27 -2.01
C ILE A 220 4.53 -13.18 -0.91
N TYR A 221 3.29 -12.78 -1.25
CA TYR A 221 2.17 -12.85 -0.30
C TYR A 221 1.90 -14.28 0.18
N ASP A 222 2.00 -15.27 -0.70
CA ASP A 222 1.86 -16.69 -0.33
C ASP A 222 3.00 -17.18 0.56
N GLU A 223 4.26 -16.78 0.28
CA GLU A 223 5.41 -17.05 1.12
C GLU A 223 5.23 -16.45 2.52
N ALA A 224 4.85 -15.18 2.60
CA ALA A 224 4.60 -14.49 3.86
C ALA A 224 3.50 -15.17 4.68
N ARG A 225 2.39 -15.58 4.02
CA ARG A 225 1.29 -16.29 4.68
C ARG A 225 1.73 -17.64 5.25
N LYS A 226 2.59 -18.38 4.53
CA LYS A 226 3.14 -19.68 4.98
C LYS A 226 4.13 -19.50 6.14
N ALA A 227 4.87 -18.39 6.15
CA ALA A 227 5.84 -18.08 7.20
C ALA A 227 5.18 -17.46 8.45
N ALA A 228 3.89 -17.08 8.38
CA ALA A 228 3.20 -16.39 9.46
C ALA A 228 3.19 -17.23 10.75
N PRO A 229 3.74 -16.71 11.87
CA PRO A 229 3.72 -17.43 13.15
C PRO A 229 2.30 -17.52 13.71
N SER A 230 1.94 -18.68 14.24
CA SER A 230 0.60 -18.93 14.78
C SER A 230 0.29 -18.14 16.07
N ASP A 231 1.33 -17.68 16.74
CA ASP A 231 1.26 -16.91 17.99
C ASP A 231 1.30 -15.38 17.77
N PHE A 232 1.41 -14.91 16.49
CA PHE A 232 1.26 -13.50 16.14
C PHE A 232 -0.19 -13.14 15.76
N PRO A 233 -0.59 -11.87 15.88
CA PRO A 233 -1.95 -11.39 15.60
C PRO A 233 -2.26 -11.27 14.09
N VAL A 234 -2.02 -12.36 13.34
CA VAL A 234 -2.18 -12.40 11.87
C VAL A 234 -3.65 -12.39 11.46
N ASN A 235 -4.50 -13.14 12.20
CA ASN A 235 -5.93 -13.30 11.90
C ASN A 235 -6.82 -12.58 12.93
N GLY A 236 -6.26 -11.71 13.72
CA GLY A 236 -6.95 -10.99 14.79
C GLY A 236 -6.09 -10.88 16.05
N PRO A 237 -6.55 -10.14 17.07
CA PRO A 237 -5.81 -9.94 18.30
C PRO A 237 -5.49 -11.27 19.02
N VAL A 238 -4.33 -11.36 19.65
CA VAL A 238 -3.90 -12.49 20.46
C VAL A 238 -3.53 -12.03 21.87
N THR A 239 -3.79 -12.87 22.88
CA THR A 239 -3.35 -12.59 24.25
C THR A 239 -1.98 -13.18 24.47
N MET A 240 -1.05 -12.37 24.99
CA MET A 240 0.32 -12.77 25.31
C MET A 240 0.64 -12.44 26.76
N GLU A 241 1.25 -13.39 27.48
CA GLU A 241 1.89 -13.14 28.77
C GLU A 241 3.28 -12.57 28.54
N LEU A 242 3.47 -11.28 28.89
CA LEU A 242 4.72 -10.54 28.72
C LEU A 242 5.11 -9.90 30.07
N SER A 243 6.31 -10.20 30.55
CA SER A 243 6.83 -9.68 31.83
C SER A 243 5.86 -9.91 33.01
N GLY A 244 5.14 -11.04 33.02
CA GLY A 244 4.23 -11.42 34.13
C GLY A 244 2.85 -10.76 34.11
N LYS A 245 2.49 -10.07 32.97
CA LYS A 245 1.18 -9.46 32.76
C LYS A 245 0.62 -9.87 31.40
N SER A 246 -0.69 -10.09 31.32
CA SER A 246 -1.42 -10.39 30.08
C SER A 246 -1.69 -9.12 29.30
N TYR A 247 -1.37 -9.15 27.97
CA TYR A 247 -1.65 -8.08 27.03
C TYR A 247 -2.39 -8.63 25.81
N THR A 248 -3.38 -7.93 25.32
CA THR A 248 -4.07 -8.24 24.06
C THR A 248 -3.37 -7.50 22.92
N ILE A 249 -2.51 -8.21 22.22
CA ILE A 249 -1.73 -7.66 21.08
C ILE A 249 -2.62 -7.64 19.85
N SER A 250 -2.81 -6.47 19.26
CA SER A 250 -3.66 -6.25 18.10
C SER A 250 -2.90 -6.25 16.78
N GLN A 251 -1.65 -5.79 16.80
CA GLN A 251 -0.79 -5.75 15.58
C GLN A 251 0.68 -5.86 15.96
N ILE A 252 1.46 -6.51 15.09
CA ILE A 252 2.92 -6.54 15.12
C ILE A 252 3.40 -6.36 13.68
N PHE A 253 4.24 -5.33 13.43
CA PHE A 253 4.73 -5.02 12.09
C PHE A 253 6.04 -4.24 12.14
N PRO A 254 6.87 -4.31 11.08
CA PRO A 254 8.08 -3.50 10.95
C PRO A 254 7.74 -2.07 10.50
N LEU A 255 8.58 -1.12 10.91
CA LEU A 255 8.51 0.28 10.48
C LEU A 255 9.93 0.87 10.42
N GLU A 256 10.17 1.79 9.50
CA GLU A 256 11.38 2.60 9.50
C GLU A 256 11.23 3.79 10.45
N GLU A 257 12.21 3.96 11.32
CA GLU A 257 12.38 5.13 12.18
C GLU A 257 13.79 5.71 12.01
N ALA A 258 14.04 6.88 12.54
CA ALA A 258 15.37 7.53 12.43
C ALA A 258 16.53 6.67 12.95
N THR A 259 16.26 5.68 13.77
CA THR A 259 17.25 4.74 14.33
C THR A 259 17.44 3.47 13.51
N GLY A 260 16.74 3.32 12.39
CA GLY A 260 16.71 2.14 11.53
C GLY A 260 15.38 1.39 11.62
N LEU A 261 15.38 0.11 11.18
CA LEU A 261 14.19 -0.73 11.19
C LEU A 261 13.78 -1.07 12.63
N VAL A 262 12.56 -0.72 13.03
CA VAL A 262 12.00 -1.02 14.35
C VAL A 262 10.82 -1.97 14.26
N LEU A 263 10.59 -2.73 15.32
CA LEU A 263 9.41 -3.55 15.52
C LEU A 263 8.33 -2.74 16.23
N VAL A 264 7.15 -2.61 15.64
CA VAL A 264 6.00 -1.95 16.25
C VAL A 264 5.03 -2.99 16.80
N ILE A 265 4.67 -2.86 18.07
CA ILE A 265 3.72 -3.72 18.77
C ILE A 265 2.57 -2.85 19.24
N ARG A 266 1.38 -3.03 18.69
CA ARG A 266 0.16 -2.40 19.19
C ARG A 266 -0.60 -3.35 20.09
N TYR A 267 -1.04 -2.87 21.24
CA TYR A 267 -1.86 -3.63 22.15
C TYR A 267 -3.04 -2.80 22.69
N GLN A 268 -4.11 -3.49 23.07
CA GLN A 268 -5.29 -2.86 23.62
C GLN A 268 -5.01 -2.41 25.07
N SER A 269 -5.36 -1.17 25.36
CA SER A 269 -5.27 -0.58 26.69
C SER A 269 -6.64 0.00 27.11
N GLY A 270 -6.86 0.15 28.38
CA GLY A 270 -8.03 0.84 28.92
C GLY A 270 -7.86 2.35 28.82
N ASP A 271 -7.30 2.95 29.86
CA ASP A 271 -7.05 4.40 29.96
C ASP A 271 -5.54 4.67 29.89
N ILE A 272 -5.13 5.55 28.99
CA ILE A 272 -3.75 6.01 28.83
C ILE A 272 -3.53 7.45 29.33
N SER A 273 -4.48 8.02 30.07
CA SER A 273 -4.32 9.36 30.68
C SER A 273 -3.23 9.38 31.75
N ASP A 274 -3.02 8.28 32.47
CA ASP A 274 -1.84 8.05 33.30
C ASP A 274 -0.67 7.61 32.41
N THR A 275 0.09 8.58 31.92
CA THR A 275 1.23 8.34 31.03
C THR A 275 2.38 7.58 31.72
N ALA A 276 2.50 7.63 33.04
CA ALA A 276 3.51 6.87 33.79
C ALA A 276 3.14 5.37 33.83
N ALA A 277 1.88 5.04 34.05
CA ALA A 277 1.40 3.67 33.96
C ALA A 277 1.51 3.13 32.52
N ALA A 278 1.10 3.92 31.51
CA ALA A 278 1.22 3.56 30.11
C ALA A 278 2.68 3.34 29.68
N LEU A 279 3.62 4.17 30.15
CA LEU A 279 5.05 3.96 29.93
C LEU A 279 5.55 2.64 30.51
N ASN A 280 5.18 2.32 31.77
CA ASN A 280 5.56 1.07 32.41
C ASN A 280 5.00 -0.15 31.67
N ASP A 281 3.74 -0.10 31.21
CA ASP A 281 3.15 -1.16 30.41
C ASP A 281 3.86 -1.32 29.05
N ASN A 282 4.18 -0.22 28.37
CA ASN A 282 4.96 -0.27 27.13
C ASN A 282 6.34 -0.91 27.35
N LEU A 283 7.05 -0.56 28.43
CA LEU A 283 8.35 -1.18 28.74
C LEU A 283 8.22 -2.67 29.06
N ASN A 284 7.15 -3.10 29.76
CA ASN A 284 6.87 -4.51 30.01
C ASN A 284 6.59 -5.28 28.71
N VAL A 285 5.81 -4.69 27.79
CA VAL A 285 5.54 -5.28 26.46
C VAL A 285 6.84 -5.41 25.67
N ILE A 286 7.67 -4.37 25.59
CA ILE A 286 8.95 -4.38 24.86
C ILE A 286 9.87 -5.48 25.42
N LYS A 287 10.13 -5.47 26.73
CA LYS A 287 11.03 -6.43 27.39
C LYS A 287 10.51 -7.86 27.26
N GLY A 288 9.23 -8.07 27.53
CA GLY A 288 8.61 -9.38 27.41
C GLY A 288 8.62 -9.94 25.99
N MET A 289 8.42 -9.09 24.98
CA MET A 289 8.48 -9.50 23.57
C MET A 289 9.90 -9.94 23.18
N VAL A 290 10.91 -9.15 23.51
CA VAL A 290 12.32 -9.47 23.18
C VAL A 290 12.85 -10.66 23.98
N ALA A 291 12.37 -10.85 25.23
CA ALA A 291 12.71 -12.05 26.02
C ALA A 291 12.06 -13.31 25.45
N ARG A 292 10.83 -13.21 24.94
CA ARG A 292 10.09 -14.33 24.34
C ARG A 292 10.64 -14.72 22.97
N TYR A 293 11.11 -13.77 22.18
CA TYR A 293 11.61 -13.94 20.80
C TYR A 293 13.01 -13.31 20.66
N PRO A 294 14.05 -13.94 21.22
CA PRO A 294 15.39 -13.35 21.27
C PRO A 294 16.03 -13.13 19.90
N GLU A 295 15.56 -13.84 18.84
CA GLU A 295 15.98 -13.63 17.46
C GLU A 295 15.68 -12.23 16.94
N LEU A 296 14.68 -11.53 17.49
CA LEU A 296 14.34 -10.16 17.13
C LEU A 296 15.46 -9.16 17.42
N ARG A 297 16.38 -9.49 18.35
CA ARG A 297 17.53 -8.65 18.67
C ARG A 297 18.47 -8.43 17.49
N GLN A 298 18.57 -9.40 16.60
CA GLN A 298 19.43 -9.32 15.42
C GLN A 298 18.74 -8.68 14.22
N SER A 299 17.40 -8.62 14.26
CA SER A 299 16.57 -8.22 13.13
C SER A 299 16.11 -6.76 13.21
N PHE A 300 16.15 -6.12 14.39
CA PHE A 300 15.60 -4.78 14.59
C PHE A 300 16.54 -3.89 15.43
N ALA A 301 16.61 -2.60 15.04
CA ALA A 301 17.35 -1.58 15.76
C ALA A 301 16.66 -1.16 17.08
N GLY A 302 15.35 -1.36 17.18
CA GLY A 302 14.56 -1.02 18.36
C GLY A 302 13.16 -1.61 18.32
N VAL A 303 12.43 -1.38 19.41
CA VAL A 303 11.03 -1.82 19.56
C VAL A 303 10.17 -0.65 20.02
N VAL A 304 9.04 -0.47 19.35
CA VAL A 304 7.98 0.48 19.73
C VAL A 304 6.80 -0.30 20.30
N ALA A 305 6.42 -0.05 21.53
CA ALA A 305 5.12 -0.50 22.06
C ALA A 305 4.13 0.66 22.02
N ARG A 306 2.89 0.40 21.58
CA ARG A 306 1.81 1.38 21.50
C ARG A 306 0.57 0.86 22.22
N ALA A 307 0.28 1.43 23.40
CA ALA A 307 -0.97 1.27 24.11
C ALA A 307 -2.07 2.00 23.34
N THR A 308 -3.14 1.31 22.92
CA THR A 308 -4.22 1.88 22.11
C THR A 308 -5.56 1.71 22.81
N GLU A 309 -6.29 2.80 23.03
CA GLU A 309 -7.64 2.81 23.59
C GLU A 309 -8.71 2.48 22.54
N PRO A 310 -9.92 2.07 22.95
CA PRO A 310 -11.05 1.90 22.03
C PRO A 310 -11.43 3.17 21.26
N SER A 311 -11.12 4.36 21.80
CA SER A 311 -11.29 5.65 21.13
C SER A 311 -10.35 5.87 19.95
N GLY A 312 -9.31 5.04 19.80
CA GLY A 312 -8.24 5.19 18.82
C GLY A 312 -7.08 6.07 19.29
N ARG A 313 -7.18 6.69 20.48
CA ARG A 313 -6.06 7.42 21.11
C ARG A 313 -4.97 6.42 21.49
N ASP A 314 -3.70 6.75 21.23
CA ASP A 314 -2.58 5.88 21.57
C ASP A 314 -1.44 6.61 22.29
N TYR A 315 -0.63 5.84 23.03
CA TYR A 315 0.61 6.29 23.65
C TYR A 315 1.74 5.33 23.31
N GLY A 316 2.76 5.83 22.61
CA GLY A 316 3.89 5.05 22.12
C GLY A 316 5.17 5.28 22.92
N THR A 317 5.99 4.22 23.03
CA THR A 317 7.33 4.26 23.63
C THR A 317 8.28 3.50 22.72
N LEU A 318 9.36 4.15 22.25
CA LEU A 318 10.47 3.53 21.54
C LEU A 318 11.60 3.22 22.52
N LEU A 319 12.11 1.99 22.46
CA LEU A 319 13.35 1.60 23.15
C LEU A 319 14.33 1.03 22.12
N ALA A 320 15.55 1.57 22.08
CA ALA A 320 16.58 1.02 21.21
C ALA A 320 16.92 -0.42 21.65
N MET A 321 17.19 -1.33 20.72
CA MET A 321 17.39 -2.75 21.02
C MET A 321 18.54 -3.00 22.00
N LYS A 322 19.60 -2.19 21.92
CA LYS A 322 20.75 -2.23 22.86
C LYS A 322 20.37 -1.91 24.33
N ASP A 323 19.25 -1.19 24.54
CA ASP A 323 18.79 -0.74 25.84
C ASP A 323 17.69 -1.65 26.41
N VAL A 324 17.27 -2.69 25.68
CA VAL A 324 16.32 -3.71 26.13
C VAL A 324 17.07 -4.76 26.95
N ASN A 325 16.97 -4.67 28.27
CA ASN A 325 17.57 -5.59 29.24
C ASN A 325 16.55 -6.59 29.79
#